data_6a0a8fee097937a8e071753bdc6842cb
#
_entry.id   6a0a8fee097937a8e071753bdc6842cb
#
_cell.length_a   1.000
_cell.length_b   1.000
_cell.length_c   1.000
_cell.angle_alpha   90.00
_cell.angle_beta   90.00
_cell.angle_gamma   90.00
#
_symmetry.space_group_name_H-M   'P 1'
#
loop_
_entity.id
_entity.type
_entity.pdbx_description
1 polymer ?
#
loop_
_entity_poly.entity_id
_entity_poly.type
_entity_poly.pdbx_seq_one_letter_code
_entity_poly.pdbx_strand_id
1 'polypeptide(L)'
;MPFMTLRIPQIADVHEARAVIAQHMSPAPLIRSYAIEKELGLGKDQRVWLKDYGWTPVGSFKVMGALNWMHNNLDAIGARPVAAHSSGNFACGISYAAMRYKKRILIVMPESAPQVKFRMAESFGAEIRTYNIA
;
A
#
# COMPACT_ATOMS: atom_id res chain seq x y z
N MET A 1 -26.55 -13.00 2.36
CA MET A 1 -25.07 -12.99 2.35
C MET A 1 -24.62 -13.43 3.75
N PRO A 2 -23.82 -14.50 3.90
CA PRO A 2 -23.29 -14.84 5.20
C PRO A 2 -22.36 -13.72 5.65
N PHE A 3 -22.52 -13.27 6.89
CA PHE A 3 -21.60 -12.33 7.52
C PHE A 3 -20.21 -12.96 7.49
N MET A 4 -19.24 -12.26 6.85
CA MET A 4 -17.85 -12.66 6.93
C MET A 4 -17.44 -12.62 8.41
N THR A 5 -17.17 -13.79 8.98
CA THR A 5 -16.63 -13.87 10.34
C THR A 5 -15.28 -13.17 10.33
N LEU A 6 -15.16 -12.04 11.01
CA LEU A 6 -13.89 -11.33 11.19
C LEU A 6 -12.93 -12.24 11.93
N ARG A 7 -11.91 -12.74 11.23
CA ARG A 7 -10.81 -13.53 11.81
C ARG A 7 -9.68 -12.58 12.20
N ILE A 8 -9.18 -12.71 13.42
CA ILE A 8 -7.97 -12.01 13.85
C ILE A 8 -6.78 -12.64 13.08
N PRO A 9 -5.96 -11.82 12.36
CA PRO A 9 -4.80 -12.33 11.67
C PRO A 9 -3.82 -13.03 12.62
N GLN A 10 -3.26 -14.15 12.17
CA GLN A 10 -2.24 -14.90 12.87
C GLN A 10 -0.86 -14.62 12.26
N ILE A 11 0.22 -15.00 12.95
CA ILE A 11 1.57 -14.81 12.43
C ILE A 11 1.80 -15.53 11.09
N ALA A 12 1.13 -16.66 10.87
CA ALA A 12 1.16 -17.37 9.61
C ALA A 12 0.65 -16.49 8.44
N ASP A 13 -0.45 -15.77 8.63
CA ASP A 13 -1.00 -14.86 7.61
C ASP A 13 -0.01 -13.74 7.25
N VAL A 14 0.79 -13.29 8.22
CA VAL A 14 1.85 -12.29 7.98
C VAL A 14 2.98 -12.88 7.15
N HIS A 15 3.37 -14.14 7.40
CA HIS A 15 4.39 -14.82 6.60
C HIS A 15 3.92 -15.07 5.16
N GLU A 16 2.68 -15.48 4.96
CA GLU A 16 2.08 -15.64 3.64
C GLU A 16 2.05 -14.30 2.89
N ALA A 17 1.56 -13.23 3.52
CA ALA A 17 1.55 -11.90 2.93
C ALA A 17 2.96 -11.42 2.56
N ARG A 18 3.97 -11.72 3.40
CA ARG A 18 5.38 -11.41 3.12
C ARG A 18 5.87 -12.13 1.86
N ALA A 19 5.53 -13.40 1.70
CA ALA A 19 5.91 -14.17 0.50
C ALA A 19 5.29 -13.59 -0.78
N VAL A 20 4.04 -13.16 -0.72
CA VAL A 20 3.35 -12.46 -1.83
C VAL A 20 4.07 -11.15 -2.16
N ILE A 21 4.32 -10.31 -1.16
CA ILE A 21 4.93 -8.99 -1.35
C ILE A 21 6.34 -9.11 -1.93
N ALA A 22 7.12 -10.11 -1.49
CA ALA A 22 8.49 -10.33 -1.94
C ALA A 22 8.60 -10.63 -3.46
N GLN A 23 7.53 -11.06 -4.12
CA GLN A 23 7.48 -11.25 -5.57
C GLN A 23 7.41 -9.93 -6.35
N HIS A 24 7.11 -8.83 -5.69
CA HIS A 24 6.82 -7.55 -6.35
C HIS A 24 7.76 -6.42 -5.94
N MET A 25 8.39 -6.53 -4.77
CA MET A 25 9.28 -5.49 -4.27
C MET A 25 10.28 -6.05 -3.23
N SER A 26 11.43 -5.39 -3.14
CA SER A 26 12.42 -5.69 -2.10
C SER A 26 11.91 -5.24 -0.72
N PRO A 27 12.40 -5.87 0.37
CA PRO A 27 12.10 -5.42 1.72
C PRO A 27 12.54 -3.96 1.93
N ALA A 28 11.67 -3.17 2.57
CA ALA A 28 12.02 -1.82 2.97
C ALA A 28 13.21 -1.84 3.96
N PRO A 29 14.17 -0.90 3.86
CA PRO A 29 15.32 -0.85 4.74
C PRO A 29 14.93 -0.68 6.21
N LEU A 30 15.74 -1.22 7.09
CA LEU A 30 15.69 -0.96 8.52
C LEU A 30 16.97 -0.21 8.90
N ILE A 31 16.82 1.06 9.26
CA ILE A 31 17.94 2.00 9.45
C ILE A 31 17.98 2.41 10.92
N ARG A 32 19.14 2.29 11.57
CA ARG A 32 19.32 2.81 12.92
C ARG A 32 19.44 4.35 12.90
N SER A 33 18.70 5.02 13.77
CA SER A 33 18.69 6.47 13.85
C SER A 33 19.43 6.97 15.09
N TYR A 34 20.73 7.19 14.96
CA TYR A 34 21.56 7.77 16.02
C TYR A 34 21.10 9.19 16.41
N ALA A 35 20.58 9.96 15.46
CA ALA A 35 20.08 11.31 15.70
C ALA A 35 18.90 11.29 16.67
N ILE A 36 17.91 10.41 16.44
CA ILE A 36 16.75 10.27 17.32
C ILE A 36 17.18 9.70 18.69
N GLU A 37 18.09 8.72 18.72
CA GLU A 37 18.63 8.19 19.98
C GLU A 37 19.24 9.30 20.83
N LYS A 38 20.04 10.18 20.22
CA LYS A 38 20.64 11.33 20.88
C LYS A 38 19.61 12.34 21.39
N GLU A 39 18.65 12.69 20.53
CA GLU A 39 17.59 13.66 20.87
C GLU A 39 16.72 13.20 22.03
N LEU A 40 16.45 11.88 22.09
CA LEU A 40 15.68 11.27 23.17
C LEU A 40 16.51 10.95 24.41
N GLY A 41 17.82 11.21 24.42
CA GLY A 41 18.70 10.93 25.55
C GLY A 41 18.78 9.44 25.93
N LEU A 42 18.71 8.55 24.94
CA LEU A 42 18.63 7.10 25.18
C LEU A 42 19.93 6.54 25.77
N GLY A 43 19.80 5.58 26.68
CA GLY A 43 20.93 4.85 27.26
C GLY A 43 21.65 3.93 26.27
N LYS A 44 22.82 3.41 26.68
CA LYS A 44 23.73 2.62 25.83
C LYS A 44 23.09 1.36 25.23
N ASP A 45 22.06 0.81 25.85
CA ASP A 45 21.39 -0.43 25.43
C ASP A 45 20.08 -0.19 24.68
N GLN A 46 19.68 1.07 24.52
CA GLN A 46 18.47 1.46 23.81
C GLN A 46 18.79 1.87 22.37
N ARG A 47 17.95 1.47 21.43
CA ARG A 47 18.15 1.71 20.00
C ARG A 47 16.86 2.13 19.36
N VAL A 48 16.95 3.05 18.38
CA VAL A 48 15.83 3.46 17.53
C VAL A 48 16.08 2.98 16.10
N TRP A 49 15.14 2.21 15.60
CA TRP A 49 15.18 1.71 14.22
C TRP A 49 14.01 2.28 13.42
N LEU A 50 14.33 2.81 12.26
CA LEU A 50 13.37 3.33 11.30
C LEU A 50 13.15 2.30 10.20
N LYS A 51 11.91 1.86 10.02
CA LYS A 51 11.50 1.08 8.86
C LYS A 51 11.12 2.06 7.75
N ASP A 52 11.99 2.22 6.77
CA ASP A 52 11.84 3.26 5.75
C ASP A 52 11.00 2.78 4.56
N TYR A 53 9.72 3.08 4.59
CA TYR A 53 8.79 2.80 3.50
C TYR A 53 8.85 3.81 2.34
N GLY A 54 9.66 4.85 2.43
CA GLY A 54 9.97 5.75 1.33
C GLY A 54 10.60 5.04 0.14
N TRP A 55 11.29 3.93 0.39
CA TRP A 55 11.91 3.07 -0.64
C TRP A 55 10.92 2.13 -1.36
N THR A 56 9.66 2.16 -1.01
CA THR A 56 8.66 1.39 -1.74
C THR A 56 8.31 2.07 -3.07
N PRO A 57 7.78 1.33 -4.06
CA PRO A 57 7.40 1.90 -5.36
C PRO A 57 6.43 3.09 -5.31
N VAL A 58 5.71 3.24 -4.20
CA VAL A 58 4.73 4.32 -4.00
C VAL A 58 5.07 5.25 -2.82
N GLY A 59 6.27 5.13 -2.25
CA GLY A 59 6.71 5.93 -1.10
C GLY A 59 5.88 5.71 0.17
N SER A 60 5.23 4.56 0.34
CA SER A 60 4.43 4.28 1.54
C SER A 60 4.17 2.78 1.74
N PHE A 61 3.86 2.40 2.99
CA PHE A 61 3.53 1.01 3.36
C PHE A 61 2.21 0.51 2.75
N LYS A 62 1.33 1.38 2.24
CA LYS A 62 0.03 1.00 1.69
C LYS A 62 0.12 0.03 0.52
N VAL A 63 1.21 0.04 -0.22
CA VAL A 63 1.45 -0.89 -1.33
C VAL A 63 1.47 -2.35 -0.89
N MET A 64 1.95 -2.63 0.32
CA MET A 64 2.02 -4.00 0.82
C MET A 64 0.64 -4.62 1.01
N GLY A 65 -0.26 -3.89 1.68
CA GLY A 65 -1.64 -4.33 1.85
C GLY A 65 -2.39 -4.45 0.52
N ALA A 66 -2.12 -3.53 -0.41
CA ALA A 66 -2.72 -3.55 -1.75
C ALA A 66 -2.27 -4.77 -2.56
N LEU A 67 -0.98 -5.10 -2.55
CA LEU A 67 -0.44 -6.30 -3.23
C LEU A 67 -1.02 -7.58 -2.64
N ASN A 68 -1.03 -7.70 -1.32
CA ASN A 68 -1.58 -8.86 -0.64
C ASN A 68 -3.09 -9.02 -0.90
N TRP A 69 -3.85 -7.93 -0.82
CA TRP A 69 -5.27 -7.96 -1.13
C TRP A 69 -5.53 -8.37 -2.57
N MET A 70 -4.81 -7.76 -3.53
CA MET A 70 -4.98 -8.08 -4.95
C MET A 70 -4.71 -9.54 -5.22
N HIS A 71 -3.61 -10.08 -4.68
CA HIS A 71 -3.22 -11.49 -4.81
C HIS A 71 -4.34 -12.43 -4.36
N ASN A 72 -4.83 -12.21 -3.15
CA ASN A 72 -5.81 -13.09 -2.53
C ASN A 72 -7.23 -12.96 -3.12
N ASN A 73 -7.47 -12.00 -3.99
CA ASN A 73 -8.77 -11.76 -4.61
C ASN A 73 -8.78 -11.93 -6.14
N LEU A 74 -7.69 -12.44 -6.74
CA LEU A 74 -7.57 -12.57 -8.20
C LEU A 74 -8.72 -13.35 -8.82
N ASP A 75 -9.07 -14.49 -8.25
CA ASP A 75 -10.16 -15.36 -8.75
C ASP A 75 -11.51 -14.66 -8.62
N ALA A 76 -11.76 -14.03 -7.48
CA ALA A 76 -12.99 -13.29 -7.25
C ALA A 76 -13.11 -12.05 -8.17
N ILE A 77 -12.01 -11.39 -8.50
CA ILE A 77 -11.95 -10.28 -9.44
C ILE A 77 -12.21 -10.77 -10.87
N GLY A 78 -11.58 -11.88 -11.27
CA GLY A 78 -11.69 -12.39 -12.63
C GLY A 78 -11.30 -11.37 -13.69
N ALA A 79 -12.16 -11.13 -14.67
CA ALA A 79 -11.99 -10.14 -15.73
C ALA A 79 -12.52 -8.74 -15.37
N ARG A 80 -13.17 -8.57 -14.22
CA ARG A 80 -13.78 -7.30 -13.80
C ARG A 80 -12.72 -6.24 -13.46
N PRO A 81 -13.00 -4.95 -13.68
CA PRO A 81 -12.16 -3.89 -13.14
C PRO A 81 -12.28 -3.83 -11.61
N VAL A 82 -11.21 -3.39 -10.98
CA VAL A 82 -11.21 -3.03 -9.54
C VAL A 82 -11.58 -1.56 -9.43
N ALA A 83 -12.34 -1.19 -8.42
CA ALA A 83 -12.62 0.20 -8.10
C ALA A 83 -12.23 0.49 -6.66
N ALA A 84 -11.64 1.67 -6.42
CA ALA A 84 -11.29 2.12 -5.09
C ALA A 84 -11.54 3.62 -4.93
N HIS A 85 -11.99 4.02 -3.74
CA HIS A 85 -12.14 5.42 -3.34
C HIS A 85 -11.00 5.79 -2.39
N SER A 86 -10.09 6.66 -2.85
CA SER A 86 -8.97 7.14 -2.03
C SER A 86 -8.28 8.33 -2.68
N SER A 87 -7.96 9.35 -1.88
CA SER A 87 -7.20 10.54 -2.29
C SER A 87 -5.72 10.50 -1.89
N GLY A 88 -5.23 9.37 -1.39
CA GLY A 88 -3.90 9.31 -0.76
C GLY A 88 -3.06 8.09 -1.17
N ASN A 89 -2.24 7.67 -0.26
CA ASN A 89 -1.28 6.58 -0.48
C ASN A 89 -1.91 5.24 -0.85
N PHE A 90 -3.16 4.99 -0.44
CA PHE A 90 -3.84 3.77 -0.84
C PHE A 90 -4.20 3.78 -2.34
N ALA A 91 -4.64 4.92 -2.89
CA ALA A 91 -4.87 5.06 -4.33
C ALA A 91 -3.62 4.65 -5.14
N CYS A 92 -2.44 5.19 -4.76
CA CYS A 92 -1.18 4.84 -5.41
C CYS A 92 -0.84 3.34 -5.23
N GLY A 93 -1.01 2.82 -4.01
CA GLY A 93 -0.70 1.42 -3.68
C GLY A 93 -1.54 0.42 -4.46
N ILE A 94 -2.86 0.65 -4.54
CA ILE A 94 -3.76 -0.26 -5.25
C ILE A 94 -3.61 -0.14 -6.78
N SER A 95 -3.27 1.06 -7.29
CA SER A 95 -2.95 1.25 -8.71
C SER A 95 -1.67 0.50 -9.10
N TYR A 96 -0.62 0.59 -8.26
CA TYR A 96 0.59 -0.20 -8.45
C TYR A 96 0.29 -1.71 -8.42
N ALA A 97 -0.50 -2.19 -7.45
CA ALA A 97 -0.88 -3.60 -7.37
C ALA A 97 -1.66 -4.04 -8.62
N ALA A 98 -2.63 -3.24 -9.08
CA ALA A 98 -3.39 -3.52 -10.30
C ALA A 98 -2.48 -3.64 -11.52
N MET A 99 -1.52 -2.74 -11.69
CA MET A 99 -0.51 -2.81 -12.75
C MET A 99 0.28 -4.12 -12.68
N ARG A 100 0.77 -4.51 -11.48
CA ARG A 100 1.54 -5.73 -11.28
C ARG A 100 0.77 -7.01 -11.63
N TYR A 101 -0.54 -7.03 -11.36
CA TYR A 101 -1.42 -8.15 -11.64
C TYR A 101 -2.19 -8.01 -12.98
N LYS A 102 -1.84 -7.00 -13.80
CA LYS A 102 -2.48 -6.73 -15.11
C LYS A 102 -4.00 -6.60 -15.01
N LYS A 103 -4.48 -5.95 -13.95
CA LYS A 103 -5.90 -5.66 -13.71
C LYS A 103 -6.20 -4.20 -14.05
N ARG A 104 -7.38 -3.95 -14.62
CA ARG A 104 -7.88 -2.59 -14.79
C ARG A 104 -8.31 -2.04 -13.44
N ILE A 105 -8.06 -0.76 -13.20
CA ILE A 105 -8.43 -0.10 -11.95
C ILE A 105 -9.02 1.28 -12.21
N LEU A 106 -10.09 1.58 -11.49
CA LEU A 106 -10.71 2.89 -11.40
C LEU A 106 -10.49 3.46 -10.00
N ILE A 107 -9.90 4.64 -9.92
CA ILE A 107 -9.76 5.38 -8.66
C ILE A 107 -10.74 6.53 -8.66
N VAL A 108 -11.53 6.62 -7.60
CA VAL A 108 -12.42 7.76 -7.34
C VAL A 108 -11.78 8.62 -6.26
N MET A 109 -11.54 9.91 -6.55
CA MET A 109 -10.93 10.83 -5.60
C MET A 109 -11.47 12.26 -5.77
N PRO A 110 -11.44 13.11 -4.71
CA PRO A 110 -11.90 14.49 -4.83
C PRO A 110 -10.95 15.31 -5.71
N GLU A 111 -11.48 16.32 -6.39
CA GLU A 111 -10.68 17.26 -7.21
C GLU A 111 -9.59 17.96 -6.39
N SER A 112 -9.82 18.15 -5.09
CA SER A 112 -8.87 18.73 -4.15
C SER A 112 -7.74 17.80 -3.72
N ALA A 113 -7.68 16.55 -4.20
CA ALA A 113 -6.60 15.63 -3.85
C ALA A 113 -5.24 16.15 -4.34
N PRO A 114 -4.13 15.84 -3.64
CA PRO A 114 -2.80 16.30 -4.05
C PRO A 114 -2.43 15.80 -5.44
N GLN A 115 -2.00 16.70 -6.33
CA GLN A 115 -1.64 16.40 -7.73
C GLN A 115 -0.59 15.29 -7.86
N VAL A 116 0.32 15.17 -6.91
CA VAL A 116 1.30 14.08 -6.88
C VAL A 116 0.64 12.70 -6.81
N LYS A 117 -0.51 12.59 -6.13
CA LYS A 117 -1.25 11.32 -6.02
C LYS A 117 -2.00 10.98 -7.31
N PHE A 118 -2.55 11.99 -8.00
CA PHE A 118 -3.10 11.82 -9.35
C PHE A 118 -2.05 11.24 -10.29
N ARG A 119 -0.95 11.97 -10.46
CA ARG A 119 0.11 11.58 -11.40
C ARG A 119 0.69 10.20 -11.09
N MET A 120 0.86 9.88 -9.82
CA MET A 120 1.39 8.57 -9.43
C MET A 120 0.40 7.44 -9.75
N ALA A 121 -0.90 7.60 -9.46
CA ALA A 121 -1.90 6.59 -9.78
C ALA A 121 -2.04 6.40 -11.30
N GLU A 122 -2.06 7.49 -12.07
CA GLU A 122 -2.09 7.48 -13.54
C GLU A 122 -0.85 6.81 -14.13
N SER A 123 0.34 7.04 -13.56
CA SER A 123 1.58 6.41 -14.04
C SER A 123 1.57 4.89 -13.91
N PHE A 124 0.72 4.34 -13.04
CA PHE A 124 0.47 2.91 -12.90
C PHE A 124 -0.74 2.43 -13.72
N GLY A 125 -1.28 3.29 -14.59
CA GLY A 125 -2.37 2.94 -15.51
C GLY A 125 -3.76 2.98 -14.87
N ALA A 126 -3.96 3.68 -13.77
CA ALA A 126 -5.29 3.88 -13.19
C ALA A 126 -6.13 4.85 -14.03
N GLU A 127 -7.38 4.50 -14.27
CA GLU A 127 -8.42 5.46 -14.67
C GLU A 127 -8.83 6.26 -13.42
N ILE A 128 -8.90 7.59 -13.53
CA ILE A 128 -9.30 8.43 -12.40
C ILE A 128 -10.62 9.11 -12.71
N ARG A 129 -11.54 9.06 -11.75
CA ARG A 129 -12.77 9.83 -11.71
C ARG A 129 -12.73 10.78 -10.53
N THR A 130 -12.97 12.05 -10.81
CA THR A 130 -13.00 13.06 -9.76
C THR A 130 -14.42 13.41 -9.36
N TYR A 131 -14.57 13.94 -8.17
CA TYR A 131 -15.80 14.54 -7.68
C TYR A 131 -15.50 15.82 -6.89
N ASN A 132 -16.44 16.76 -6.93
CA ASN A 132 -16.37 17.97 -6.12
C ASN A 132 -16.97 17.68 -4.74
N ILE A 133 -16.28 18.13 -3.69
CA ILE A 133 -16.82 18.17 -2.33
C ILE A 133 -17.45 19.54 -2.19
N ALA A 134 -18.76 19.59 -2.37
CA ALA A 134 -19.55 20.80 -2.16
C ALA A 134 -19.62 21.17 -0.68
#